data_7241f4ae696c84d745f698b7f2d1decc
#
_entry.id   7241f4ae696c84d745f698b7f2d1decc
#
_cell.length_a   1.000
_cell.length_b   1.000
_cell.length_c   1.000
_cell.angle_alpha   90.00
_cell.angle_beta   90.00
_cell.angle_gamma   90.00
#
_symmetry.space_group_name_H-M   'P 1'
#
loop_
_entity.id
_entity.type
_entity.pdbx_description
1 polymer ?
#
loop_
_entity_poly.entity_id
_entity_poly.type
_entity_poly.pdbx_seq_one_letter_code
_entity_poly.pdbx_strand_id
1 'polypeptide(L)'
;MMIFIHGGVPGVTPYASGPHIWGALPSGATAIDVRGQTVDAMVAGVKKSLDGKGRCHLVGHDLGGLLAFNLAIDAPQLVSAVTAVASVATAPSGDGVPNTTLAHPPQPLWSRESQRWALERVSYSHTHVNDELLDACVAAAAKLQPMTPQTYENEFVPSLMKAKSRFYEVCRTEGLKVPCQVIWGNHDPLGTFDQGLWLFRGLAQKQRASQFHVINRAGALPFREEPAAFHQILSAFAEGIA
;
A
#
# COMPACT_ATOMS: atom_id res chain seq x y z
N MET A 1 -9.55 10.79 12.03
CA MET A 1 -8.08 10.85 11.85
C MET A 1 -7.66 9.87 10.75
N MET A 2 -6.70 10.24 9.88
CA MET A 2 -6.15 9.35 8.85
C MET A 2 -4.83 8.74 9.31
N ILE A 3 -4.63 7.44 9.06
CA ILE A 3 -3.40 6.70 9.31
C ILE A 3 -2.89 6.13 8.00
N PHE A 4 -1.68 6.52 7.63
CA PHE A 4 -1.03 6.14 6.38
C PHE A 4 -0.08 4.96 6.62
N ILE A 5 -0.25 3.90 5.84
CA ILE A 5 0.46 2.62 5.97
C ILE A 5 1.25 2.38 4.68
N HIS A 6 2.57 2.38 4.78
CA HIS A 6 3.44 2.17 3.61
C HIS A 6 3.35 0.74 3.08
N GLY A 7 3.70 0.58 1.80
CA GLY A 7 3.94 -0.73 1.18
C GLY A 7 5.39 -1.17 1.31
N GLY A 8 5.72 -2.24 0.57
CA GLY A 8 7.07 -2.77 0.48
C GLY A 8 7.38 -3.82 1.55
N VAL A 9 8.19 -4.77 1.16
CA VAL A 9 8.67 -5.88 2.02
C VAL A 9 10.17 -5.73 2.20
N PRO A 10 10.68 -5.62 3.45
CA PRO A 10 12.10 -5.47 3.71
C PRO A 10 12.93 -6.60 3.11
N GLY A 11 13.93 -6.27 2.30
CA GLY A 11 14.81 -7.23 1.62
C GLY A 11 14.26 -7.80 0.31
N VAL A 12 13.01 -7.49 -0.04
CA VAL A 12 12.36 -7.88 -1.29
C VAL A 12 12.12 -6.67 -2.19
N THR A 13 11.56 -5.60 -1.63
CA THR A 13 11.37 -4.34 -2.35
C THR A 13 12.73 -3.64 -2.50
N PRO A 14 13.16 -3.27 -3.73
CA PRO A 14 14.49 -2.71 -3.97
C PRO A 14 14.68 -1.28 -3.47
N TYR A 15 13.66 -0.64 -2.95
CA TYR A 15 13.76 0.63 -2.20
C TYR A 15 13.26 0.46 -0.77
N ALA A 16 13.86 1.20 0.15
CA ALA A 16 13.46 1.15 1.56
C ALA A 16 12.16 1.91 1.76
N SER A 17 11.07 1.17 1.96
CA SER A 17 9.76 1.75 2.23
C SER A 17 9.57 2.06 3.72
N GLY A 18 8.80 3.10 4.00
CA GLY A 18 8.51 3.57 5.35
C GLY A 18 7.60 4.82 5.31
N PRO A 19 7.37 5.49 6.45
CA PRO A 19 6.54 6.69 6.52
C PRO A 19 6.95 7.80 5.56
N HIS A 20 8.23 7.94 5.27
CA HIS A 20 8.80 8.95 4.38
C HIS A 20 8.36 8.83 2.91
N ILE A 21 7.89 7.64 2.50
CA ILE A 21 7.46 7.44 1.11
C ILE A 21 6.23 8.27 0.75
N TRP A 22 5.42 8.64 1.72
CA TRP A 22 4.18 9.36 1.49
C TRP A 22 4.35 10.84 1.09
N GLY A 23 5.46 11.47 1.46
CA GLY A 23 5.64 12.91 1.29
C GLY A 23 4.74 13.72 2.23
N ALA A 24 4.15 14.81 1.73
CA ALA A 24 3.25 15.64 2.52
C ALA A 24 1.95 14.89 2.87
N LEU A 25 1.54 14.99 4.12
CA LEU A 25 0.30 14.39 4.62
C LEU A 25 -0.78 15.46 4.85
N PRO A 26 -2.06 15.12 4.77
CA PRO A 26 -3.15 15.99 5.23
C PRO A 26 -2.98 16.37 6.70
N SER A 27 -3.51 17.56 7.08
CA SER A 27 -3.48 18.01 8.47
C SER A 27 -4.13 16.99 9.41
N GLY A 28 -3.49 16.68 10.53
CA GLY A 28 -3.94 15.70 11.51
C GLY A 28 -3.78 14.24 11.09
N ALA A 29 -3.17 13.96 9.93
CA ALA A 29 -2.83 12.60 9.52
C ALA A 29 -1.46 12.18 10.08
N THR A 30 -1.25 10.86 10.17
CA THR A 30 0.00 10.27 10.64
C THR A 30 0.38 9.10 9.76
N ALA A 31 1.63 9.04 9.29
CA ALA A 31 2.20 7.86 8.67
C ALA A 31 2.90 7.00 9.72
N ILE A 32 2.63 5.70 9.69
CA ILE A 32 3.18 4.74 10.64
C ILE A 32 4.21 3.83 9.96
N ASP A 33 5.21 3.42 10.73
CA ASP A 33 6.17 2.41 10.31
C ASP A 33 5.67 1.02 10.75
N VAL A 34 5.46 0.14 9.78
CA VAL A 34 4.95 -1.21 10.01
C VAL A 34 6.00 -2.23 9.61
N ARG A 35 6.34 -3.09 10.54
CA ARG A 35 7.35 -4.14 10.36
C ARG A 35 6.81 -5.48 10.86
N GLY A 36 7.30 -6.56 10.25
CA GLY A 36 6.96 -7.92 10.65
C GLY A 36 7.43 -8.92 9.61
N GLN A 37 7.52 -10.18 10.00
CA GLN A 37 7.89 -11.29 9.12
C GLN A 37 6.66 -11.96 8.49
N THR A 38 5.46 -11.67 9.01
CA THR A 38 4.20 -12.18 8.49
C THR A 38 3.18 -11.06 8.38
N VAL A 39 2.19 -11.21 7.52
CA VAL A 39 1.07 -10.25 7.39
C VAL A 39 0.30 -10.15 8.70
N ASP A 40 0.07 -11.24 9.40
CA ASP A 40 -0.65 -11.23 10.69
C ASP A 40 0.10 -10.38 11.74
N ALA A 41 1.45 -10.49 11.82
CA ALA A 41 2.27 -9.67 12.71
C ALA A 41 2.23 -8.18 12.33
N MET A 42 2.24 -7.87 11.02
CA MET A 42 2.12 -6.50 10.52
C MET A 42 0.73 -5.90 10.84
N VAL A 43 -0.36 -6.66 10.64
CA VAL A 43 -1.73 -6.24 11.01
C VAL A 43 -1.82 -5.94 12.51
N ALA A 44 -1.22 -6.78 13.35
CA ALA A 44 -1.15 -6.52 14.79
C ALA A 44 -0.39 -5.24 15.12
N GLY A 45 0.71 -4.95 14.39
CA GLY A 45 1.46 -3.70 14.49
C GLY A 45 0.62 -2.47 14.11
N VAL A 46 -0.14 -2.54 13.02
CA VAL A 46 -1.09 -1.49 12.63
C VAL A 46 -2.13 -1.29 13.74
N LYS A 47 -2.76 -2.37 14.21
CA LYS A 47 -3.75 -2.32 15.27
C LYS A 47 -3.22 -1.60 16.52
N LYS A 48 -2.03 -1.96 16.99
CA LYS A 48 -1.36 -1.32 18.13
C LYS A 48 -1.16 0.18 17.91
N SER A 49 -0.88 0.60 16.69
CA SER A 49 -0.70 2.03 16.35
C SER A 49 -2.01 2.83 16.43
N LEU A 50 -3.16 2.18 16.52
CA LEU A 50 -4.48 2.82 16.66
C LEU A 50 -4.91 2.98 18.12
N ASP A 51 -4.17 2.45 19.09
CA ASP A 51 -4.54 2.50 20.49
C ASP A 51 -4.79 3.95 20.95
N GLY A 52 -5.94 4.18 21.56
CA GLY A 52 -6.37 5.50 22.04
C GLY A 52 -6.80 6.50 20.96
N LYS A 53 -6.83 6.13 19.66
CA LYS A 53 -7.11 7.07 18.57
C LYS A 53 -8.57 7.08 18.09
N GLY A 54 -9.43 6.23 18.63
CA GLY A 54 -10.78 6.05 18.13
C GLY A 54 -10.83 5.41 16.75
N ARG A 55 -11.91 5.63 16.00
CA ARG A 55 -12.02 5.09 14.63
C ARG A 55 -11.15 5.89 13.66
N CYS A 56 -10.32 5.19 12.88
CA CYS A 56 -9.39 5.79 11.95
C CYS A 56 -9.71 5.41 10.49
N HIS A 57 -9.51 6.36 9.57
CA HIS A 57 -9.46 6.08 8.16
C HIS A 57 -8.04 5.57 7.81
N LEU A 58 -7.95 4.34 7.35
CA LEU A 58 -6.67 3.72 6.98
C LEU A 58 -6.40 3.94 5.49
N VAL A 59 -5.25 4.52 5.18
CA VAL A 59 -4.78 4.77 3.81
C VAL A 59 -3.54 3.91 3.59
N GLY A 60 -3.67 2.84 2.82
CA GLY A 60 -2.61 1.84 2.63
C GLY A 60 -2.08 1.80 1.21
N HIS A 61 -0.76 1.95 1.04
CA HIS A 61 -0.08 1.76 -0.24
C HIS A 61 0.35 0.30 -0.40
N ASP A 62 0.12 -0.29 -1.55
CA ASP A 62 0.52 -1.66 -1.90
C ASP A 62 0.18 -2.68 -0.77
N LEU A 63 1.18 -3.29 -0.13
CA LEU A 63 1.00 -4.19 1.02
C LEU A 63 0.19 -3.51 2.15
N GLY A 64 0.43 -2.21 2.39
CA GLY A 64 -0.33 -1.44 3.39
C GLY A 64 -1.84 -1.45 3.15
N GLY A 65 -2.29 -1.54 1.89
CA GLY A 65 -3.70 -1.71 1.55
C GLY A 65 -4.26 -3.05 2.02
N LEU A 66 -3.52 -4.14 1.83
CA LEU A 66 -3.90 -5.46 2.32
C LEU A 66 -3.97 -5.51 3.85
N LEU A 67 -2.99 -4.87 4.53
CA LEU A 67 -2.99 -4.75 6.00
C LEU A 67 -4.22 -4.00 6.49
N ALA A 68 -4.55 -2.87 5.85
CA ALA A 68 -5.72 -2.05 6.19
C ALA A 68 -7.03 -2.83 6.03
N PHE A 69 -7.20 -3.58 4.94
CA PHE A 69 -8.38 -4.42 4.72
C PHE A 69 -8.48 -5.55 5.76
N ASN A 70 -7.38 -6.24 6.05
CA ASN A 70 -7.41 -7.32 7.04
C ASN A 70 -7.71 -6.77 8.44
N LEU A 71 -7.18 -5.60 8.81
CA LEU A 71 -7.56 -4.96 10.08
C LEU A 71 -9.03 -4.54 10.10
N ALA A 72 -9.57 -4.04 8.99
CA ALA A 72 -11.00 -3.70 8.90
C ALA A 72 -11.92 -4.94 9.01
N ILE A 73 -11.44 -6.12 8.62
CA ILE A 73 -12.13 -7.39 8.83
C ILE A 73 -12.04 -7.81 10.31
N ASP A 74 -10.85 -7.71 10.93
CA ASP A 74 -10.63 -8.16 12.31
C ASP A 74 -11.25 -7.23 13.37
N ALA A 75 -11.20 -5.92 13.11
CA ALA A 75 -11.59 -4.91 14.09
C ALA A 75 -12.31 -3.71 13.42
N PRO A 76 -13.48 -3.94 12.78
CA PRO A 76 -14.22 -2.89 12.08
C PRO A 76 -14.61 -1.71 12.99
N GLN A 77 -14.68 -1.92 14.28
CA GLN A 77 -14.93 -0.86 15.27
C GLN A 77 -13.77 0.15 15.40
N LEU A 78 -12.56 -0.20 14.98
CA LEU A 78 -11.40 0.69 15.00
C LEU A 78 -11.21 1.43 13.66
N VAL A 79 -11.91 1.01 12.60
CA VAL A 79 -11.71 1.51 11.24
C VAL A 79 -12.96 2.26 10.79
N SER A 80 -12.81 3.51 10.36
CA SER A 80 -13.92 4.30 9.80
C SER A 80 -14.05 4.08 8.29
N ALA A 81 -12.92 3.91 7.59
CA ALA A 81 -12.84 3.61 6.16
C ALA A 81 -11.49 3.03 5.80
N VAL A 82 -11.38 2.45 4.60
CA VAL A 82 -10.11 2.01 3.99
C VAL A 82 -9.95 2.63 2.61
N THR A 83 -8.79 3.28 2.37
CA THR A 83 -8.33 3.64 1.02
C THR A 83 -7.11 2.79 0.68
N ALA A 84 -7.22 1.96 -0.35
CA ALA A 84 -6.11 1.20 -0.92
C ALA A 84 -5.51 1.95 -2.11
N VAL A 85 -4.21 2.22 -2.08
CA VAL A 85 -3.49 2.98 -3.10
C VAL A 85 -2.52 2.06 -3.82
N ALA A 86 -2.68 1.89 -5.12
CA ALA A 86 -1.83 1.02 -5.95
C ALA A 86 -1.53 -0.32 -5.25
N SER A 87 -2.58 -0.95 -4.68
CA SER A 87 -2.42 -2.11 -3.80
C SER A 87 -2.35 -3.41 -4.59
N VAL A 88 -1.24 -3.61 -5.28
CA VAL A 88 -0.95 -4.83 -6.06
C VAL A 88 -0.95 -6.06 -5.16
N ALA A 89 -0.48 -5.93 -3.92
CA ALA A 89 -0.53 -7.02 -2.94
C ALA A 89 -1.96 -7.49 -2.63
N THR A 90 -2.96 -6.60 -2.72
CA THR A 90 -4.38 -6.96 -2.52
C THR A 90 -5.04 -7.38 -3.83
N ALA A 91 -4.70 -6.77 -4.95
CA ALA A 91 -5.34 -7.01 -6.24
C ALA A 91 -5.27 -8.48 -6.66
N PRO A 92 -6.21 -8.98 -7.48
CA PRO A 92 -6.12 -10.33 -8.03
C PRO A 92 -4.79 -10.51 -8.77
N SER A 93 -4.22 -11.69 -8.72
CA SER A 93 -3.06 -12.02 -9.54
C SER A 93 -3.41 -11.84 -11.02
N GLY A 94 -2.45 -11.31 -11.80
CA GLY A 94 -2.61 -11.19 -13.24
C GLY A 94 -2.64 -12.55 -13.95
N ASP A 95 -2.42 -12.53 -15.23
CA ASP A 95 -2.48 -13.68 -16.16
C ASP A 95 -1.34 -14.72 -15.99
N GLY A 96 -0.57 -14.64 -14.92
CA GLY A 96 0.57 -15.52 -14.64
C GLY A 96 1.87 -15.08 -15.31
N VAL A 97 1.89 -13.95 -16.02
CA VAL A 97 3.13 -13.37 -16.54
C VAL A 97 3.94 -12.76 -15.39
N PRO A 98 5.19 -13.17 -15.17
CA PRO A 98 6.01 -12.60 -14.11
C PRO A 98 6.23 -11.10 -14.31
N ASN A 99 6.00 -10.30 -13.28
CA ASN A 99 6.35 -8.89 -13.31
C ASN A 99 7.85 -8.72 -13.07
N THR A 100 8.58 -8.31 -14.10
CA THR A 100 10.03 -8.14 -14.07
C THR A 100 10.48 -6.70 -13.85
N THR A 101 9.56 -5.77 -13.62
CA THR A 101 9.85 -4.33 -13.49
C THR A 101 10.96 -4.05 -12.48
N LEU A 102 10.94 -4.75 -11.35
CA LEU A 102 11.93 -4.61 -10.27
C LEU A 102 12.94 -5.78 -10.20
N ALA A 103 13.01 -6.61 -11.25
CA ALA A 103 14.00 -7.66 -11.31
C ALA A 103 15.41 -7.09 -11.54
N HIS A 104 16.41 -7.72 -10.93
CA HIS A 104 17.83 -7.39 -11.08
C HIS A 104 18.19 -5.93 -10.70
N PRO A 105 17.85 -5.48 -9.48
CA PRO A 105 18.25 -4.16 -9.01
C PRO A 105 19.78 -4.02 -8.93
N PRO A 106 20.33 -2.80 -9.13
CA PRO A 106 21.74 -2.53 -8.90
C PRO A 106 22.18 -2.94 -7.49
N GLN A 107 23.41 -3.43 -7.37
CA GLN A 107 23.97 -3.84 -6.09
C GLN A 107 24.97 -2.78 -5.57
N PRO A 108 25.14 -2.66 -4.24
CA PRO A 108 24.42 -3.39 -3.20
C PRO A 108 22.95 -2.94 -3.08
N LEU A 109 22.08 -3.89 -2.72
CA LEU A 109 20.66 -3.58 -2.49
C LEU A 109 20.53 -2.44 -1.47
N TRP A 110 19.59 -1.51 -1.75
CA TRP A 110 19.34 -0.31 -0.96
C TRP A 110 20.47 0.74 -0.96
N SER A 111 21.50 0.59 -1.82
CA SER A 111 22.35 1.73 -2.14
C SER A 111 21.49 2.88 -2.71
N ARG A 112 22.01 4.10 -2.67
CA ARG A 112 21.32 5.27 -3.28
C ARG A 112 20.96 5.02 -4.75
N GLU A 113 21.88 4.37 -5.50
CA GLU A 113 21.68 4.00 -6.90
C GLU A 113 20.55 2.97 -7.06
N SER A 114 20.57 1.89 -6.27
CA SER A 114 19.54 0.85 -6.28
C SER A 114 18.16 1.43 -5.96
N GLN A 115 18.08 2.33 -4.99
CA GLN A 115 16.82 2.95 -4.60
C GLN A 115 16.30 3.93 -5.66
N ARG A 116 17.19 4.74 -6.26
CA ARG A 116 16.84 5.62 -7.39
C ARG A 116 16.30 4.79 -8.55
N TRP A 117 17.04 3.78 -8.95
CA TRP A 117 16.65 2.87 -10.03
C TRP A 117 15.26 2.26 -9.81
N ALA A 118 14.97 1.81 -8.59
CA ALA A 118 13.68 1.20 -8.27
C ALA A 118 12.54 2.22 -8.28
N LEU A 119 12.73 3.40 -7.66
CA LEU A 119 11.72 4.44 -7.60
C LEU A 119 11.39 5.00 -8.98
N GLU A 120 12.40 5.20 -9.84
CA GLU A 120 12.19 5.64 -11.22
C GLU A 120 11.41 4.59 -12.04
N ARG A 121 11.69 3.30 -11.84
CA ARG A 121 11.00 2.22 -12.58
C ARG A 121 9.54 2.03 -12.20
N VAL A 122 9.15 2.38 -11.00
CA VAL A 122 7.75 2.26 -10.56
C VAL A 122 6.94 3.53 -10.79
N SER A 123 7.58 4.57 -11.32
CA SER A 123 6.98 5.90 -11.52
C SER A 123 6.79 6.22 -13.00
N TYR A 124 5.74 6.94 -13.32
CA TYR A 124 5.54 7.57 -14.63
C TYR A 124 6.43 8.81 -14.79
N SER A 125 6.45 9.65 -13.76
CA SER A 125 7.29 10.86 -13.72
C SER A 125 8.38 10.70 -12.66
N HIS A 126 9.64 10.97 -13.06
CA HIS A 126 10.79 10.85 -12.14
C HIS A 126 11.06 12.12 -11.33
N THR A 127 10.31 13.20 -11.52
CA THR A 127 10.57 14.50 -10.88
C THR A 127 10.51 14.46 -9.36
N HIS A 128 9.73 13.54 -8.80
CA HIS A 128 9.62 13.36 -7.35
C HIS A 128 10.75 12.49 -6.76
N VAL A 129 11.57 11.84 -7.60
CA VAL A 129 12.74 11.04 -7.18
C VAL A 129 13.93 11.98 -7.02
N ASN A 130 13.83 12.85 -6.04
CA ASN A 130 14.82 13.88 -5.72
C ASN A 130 15.76 13.42 -4.59
N ASP A 131 16.76 14.26 -4.29
CA ASP A 131 17.76 13.95 -3.28
C ASP A 131 17.17 13.82 -1.88
N GLU A 132 16.15 14.61 -1.52
CA GLU A 132 15.46 14.54 -0.24
C GLU A 132 14.83 13.16 -0.03
N LEU A 133 14.09 12.66 -1.03
CA LEU A 133 13.50 11.31 -0.96
C LEU A 133 14.57 10.23 -0.87
N LEU A 134 15.63 10.33 -1.68
CA LEU A 134 16.71 9.34 -1.68
C LEU A 134 17.48 9.31 -0.37
N ASP A 135 17.75 10.47 0.23
CA ASP A 135 18.39 10.56 1.55
C ASP A 135 17.52 9.93 2.64
N ALA A 136 16.21 10.17 2.59
CA ALA A 136 15.25 9.54 3.50
C ALA A 136 15.21 8.01 3.33
N CYS A 137 15.23 7.54 2.08
CA CYS A 137 15.26 6.10 1.78
C CYS A 137 16.57 5.44 2.26
N VAL A 138 17.73 6.08 2.05
CA VAL A 138 19.02 5.58 2.54
C VAL A 138 19.06 5.55 4.07
N ALA A 139 18.57 6.60 4.72
CA ALA A 139 18.47 6.63 6.18
C ALA A 139 17.51 5.59 6.75
N ALA A 140 16.42 5.30 6.05
CA ALA A 140 15.51 4.22 6.41
C ALA A 140 16.17 2.84 6.23
N ALA A 141 16.84 2.61 5.10
CA ALA A 141 17.54 1.37 4.80
C ALA A 141 18.56 0.99 5.89
N ALA A 142 19.29 1.98 6.42
CA ALA A 142 20.27 1.77 7.50
C ALA A 142 19.66 1.20 8.80
N LYS A 143 18.34 1.33 8.98
CA LYS A 143 17.59 0.86 10.17
C LYS A 143 16.81 -0.43 9.89
N LEU A 144 16.74 -0.87 8.64
CA LEU A 144 15.99 -2.05 8.25
C LEU A 144 16.84 -3.30 8.36
N GLN A 145 16.21 -4.38 8.82
CA GLN A 145 16.76 -5.72 8.67
C GLN A 145 16.08 -6.38 7.47
N PRO A 146 16.83 -6.79 6.44
CA PRO A 146 16.27 -7.51 5.31
C PRO A 146 15.62 -8.81 5.76
N MET A 147 14.49 -9.13 5.19
CA MET A 147 13.92 -10.47 5.30
C MET A 147 14.81 -11.44 4.53
N THR A 148 15.16 -12.57 5.13
CA THR A 148 15.92 -13.59 4.41
C THR A 148 15.07 -14.25 3.34
N PRO A 149 15.64 -14.78 2.24
CA PRO A 149 14.87 -15.54 1.26
C PRO A 149 14.06 -16.67 1.89
N GLN A 150 14.62 -17.38 2.86
CA GLN A 150 13.94 -18.47 3.55
C GLN A 150 12.73 -17.98 4.35
N THR A 151 12.86 -16.87 5.11
CA THR A 151 11.73 -16.27 5.83
C THR A 151 10.67 -15.76 4.86
N TYR A 152 11.09 -15.16 3.76
CA TYR A 152 10.17 -14.69 2.73
C TYR A 152 9.33 -15.83 2.14
N GLU A 153 9.96 -16.93 1.73
CA GLU A 153 9.30 -18.06 1.11
C GLU A 153 8.44 -18.87 2.09
N ASN A 154 8.96 -19.13 3.29
CA ASN A 154 8.33 -20.06 4.23
C ASN A 154 7.36 -19.41 5.22
N GLU A 155 7.45 -18.11 5.45
CA GLU A 155 6.60 -17.41 6.42
C GLU A 155 5.79 -16.29 5.78
N PHE A 156 6.45 -15.35 5.08
CA PHE A 156 5.79 -14.18 4.54
C PHE A 156 4.81 -14.54 3.41
N VAL A 157 5.25 -15.24 2.38
CA VAL A 157 4.40 -15.59 1.23
C VAL A 157 3.18 -16.40 1.64
N PRO A 158 3.29 -17.45 2.47
CA PRO A 158 2.11 -18.17 2.95
C PRO A 158 1.14 -17.28 3.75
N SER A 159 1.64 -16.38 4.60
CA SER A 159 0.82 -15.45 5.35
C SER A 159 0.12 -14.42 4.45
N LEU A 160 0.82 -13.94 3.41
CA LEU A 160 0.28 -13.05 2.39
C LEU A 160 -0.88 -13.71 1.63
N MET A 161 -0.68 -14.95 1.18
CA MET A 161 -1.69 -15.70 0.45
C MET A 161 -2.91 -16.00 1.32
N LYS A 162 -2.70 -16.34 2.59
CA LYS A 162 -3.79 -16.55 3.57
C LYS A 162 -4.60 -15.26 3.77
N ALA A 163 -3.94 -14.14 4.01
CA ALA A 163 -4.58 -12.85 4.22
C ALA A 163 -5.36 -12.38 2.98
N LYS A 164 -4.79 -12.57 1.79
CA LYS A 164 -5.42 -12.28 0.51
C LYS A 164 -6.64 -13.17 0.25
N SER A 165 -6.53 -14.45 0.47
CA SER A 165 -7.65 -15.42 0.31
C SER A 165 -8.80 -15.08 1.26
N ARG A 166 -8.49 -14.75 2.52
CA ARG A 166 -9.48 -14.32 3.50
C ARG A 166 -10.19 -13.03 3.08
N PHE A 167 -9.45 -12.05 2.59
CA PHE A 167 -10.02 -10.80 2.09
C PHE A 167 -11.05 -11.06 0.97
N TYR A 168 -10.70 -11.87 -0.03
CA TYR A 168 -11.62 -12.19 -1.12
C TYR A 168 -12.81 -13.04 -0.67
N GLU A 169 -12.63 -13.93 0.30
CA GLU A 169 -13.73 -14.70 0.91
C GLU A 169 -14.74 -13.75 1.56
N VAL A 170 -14.27 -12.79 2.36
CA VAL A 170 -15.14 -11.77 2.99
C VAL A 170 -15.84 -10.90 1.93
N CYS A 171 -15.13 -10.45 0.90
CA CYS A 171 -15.75 -9.69 -0.19
C CYS A 171 -16.90 -10.45 -0.86
N ARG A 172 -16.73 -11.77 -1.06
CA ARG A 172 -17.71 -12.63 -1.73
C ARG A 172 -18.91 -12.96 -0.83
N THR A 173 -18.69 -13.13 0.46
CA THR A 173 -19.72 -13.59 1.41
C THR A 173 -20.47 -12.45 2.08
N GLU A 174 -19.87 -11.78 3.04
CA GLU A 174 -20.53 -10.79 3.89
C GLU A 174 -20.18 -9.33 3.56
N GLY A 175 -19.10 -9.11 2.82
CA GLY A 175 -18.56 -7.79 2.50
C GLY A 175 -17.88 -7.09 3.66
N LEU A 176 -17.07 -6.10 3.35
CA LEU A 176 -16.47 -5.24 4.37
C LEU A 176 -17.53 -4.37 5.05
N LYS A 177 -17.38 -4.14 6.35
CA LYS A 177 -18.32 -3.36 7.15
C LYS A 177 -18.03 -1.85 7.17
N VAL A 178 -17.02 -1.42 6.41
CA VAL A 178 -16.57 -0.03 6.35
C VAL A 178 -16.51 0.44 4.90
N PRO A 179 -16.76 1.75 4.61
CA PRO A 179 -16.55 2.32 3.28
C PRO A 179 -15.14 2.06 2.76
N CYS A 180 -15.03 1.82 1.45
CA CYS A 180 -13.77 1.49 0.80
C CYS A 180 -13.51 2.37 -0.42
N GLN A 181 -12.25 2.78 -0.59
CA GLN A 181 -11.79 3.47 -1.77
C GLN A 181 -10.56 2.76 -2.35
N VAL A 182 -10.49 2.68 -3.66
CA VAL A 182 -9.31 2.21 -4.39
C VAL A 182 -8.82 3.36 -5.27
N ILE A 183 -7.55 3.72 -5.15
CA ILE A 183 -6.88 4.72 -5.98
C ILE A 183 -5.75 4.03 -6.74
N TRP A 184 -5.65 4.24 -8.06
CA TRP A 184 -4.64 3.60 -8.89
C TRP A 184 -3.99 4.59 -9.84
N GLY A 185 -2.70 4.42 -10.14
CA GLY A 185 -2.02 5.15 -11.20
C GLY A 185 -2.31 4.52 -12.57
N ASN A 186 -2.63 5.34 -13.57
CA ASN A 186 -2.92 4.84 -14.93
C ASN A 186 -1.73 4.15 -15.60
N HIS A 187 -0.52 4.48 -15.17
CA HIS A 187 0.74 3.98 -15.72
C HIS A 187 1.52 3.11 -14.71
N ASP A 188 0.81 2.50 -13.75
CA ASP A 188 1.46 1.63 -12.75
C ASP A 188 2.08 0.40 -13.43
N PRO A 189 3.41 0.25 -13.41
CA PRO A 189 4.08 -0.87 -14.05
C PRO A 189 4.13 -2.15 -13.19
N LEU A 190 3.75 -2.06 -11.90
CA LEU A 190 3.69 -3.22 -11.00
C LEU A 190 2.36 -3.96 -11.14
N GLY A 191 1.30 -3.21 -11.39
CA GLY A 191 -0.02 -3.75 -11.63
C GLY A 191 -0.86 -2.78 -12.45
N THR A 192 -1.44 -3.24 -13.54
CA THR A 192 -2.28 -2.39 -14.39
C THR A 192 -3.51 -1.91 -13.64
N PHE A 193 -4.08 -0.77 -14.05
CA PHE A 193 -5.31 -0.26 -13.42
C PHE A 193 -6.48 -1.24 -13.53
N ASP A 194 -6.46 -2.16 -14.50
CA ASP A 194 -7.44 -3.25 -14.60
C ASP A 194 -7.44 -4.13 -13.35
N GLN A 195 -6.27 -4.38 -12.75
CA GLN A 195 -6.18 -5.12 -11.49
C GLN A 195 -6.83 -4.33 -10.35
N GLY A 196 -6.65 -3.00 -10.34
CA GLY A 196 -7.36 -2.11 -9.41
C GLY A 196 -8.87 -2.13 -9.63
N LEU A 197 -9.32 -2.16 -10.89
CA LEU A 197 -10.73 -2.29 -11.23
C LEU A 197 -11.31 -3.64 -10.77
N TRP A 198 -10.57 -4.73 -10.90
CA TRP A 198 -11.00 -6.04 -10.40
C TRP A 198 -11.07 -6.07 -8.87
N LEU A 199 -10.10 -5.45 -8.18
CA LEU A 199 -10.15 -5.27 -6.72
C LEU A 199 -11.42 -4.51 -6.31
N PHE A 200 -11.70 -3.37 -6.97
CA PHE A 200 -12.90 -2.58 -6.73
C PHE A 200 -14.18 -3.39 -6.98
N ARG A 201 -14.25 -4.13 -8.08
CA ARG A 201 -15.41 -5.00 -8.37
C ARG A 201 -15.64 -6.05 -7.28
N GLY A 202 -14.57 -6.62 -6.73
CA GLY A 202 -14.65 -7.53 -5.59
C GLY A 202 -15.28 -6.86 -4.37
N LEU A 203 -14.80 -5.68 -4.02
CA LEU A 203 -15.33 -4.88 -2.91
C LEU A 203 -16.80 -4.48 -3.12
N ALA A 204 -17.12 -3.95 -4.31
CA ALA A 204 -18.42 -3.39 -4.64
C ALA A 204 -19.57 -4.43 -4.69
N GLN A 205 -19.25 -5.72 -4.74
CA GLN A 205 -20.29 -6.77 -4.71
C GLN A 205 -21.17 -6.69 -3.46
N LYS A 206 -20.61 -6.34 -2.32
CA LYS A 206 -21.31 -6.31 -1.03
C LYS A 206 -21.17 -4.96 -0.31
N GLN A 207 -20.10 -4.21 -0.55
CA GLN A 207 -19.89 -2.90 0.05
C GLN A 207 -20.34 -1.79 -0.91
N ARG A 208 -21.52 -1.20 -0.64
CA ARG A 208 -22.14 -0.18 -1.52
C ARG A 208 -21.39 1.15 -1.53
N ALA A 209 -20.75 1.51 -0.41
CA ALA A 209 -19.96 2.73 -0.29
C ALA A 209 -18.50 2.49 -0.75
N SER A 210 -18.34 1.89 -1.93
CA SER A 210 -17.04 1.65 -2.55
C SER A 210 -16.82 2.61 -3.71
N GLN A 211 -15.59 3.15 -3.85
CA GLN A 211 -15.19 4.04 -4.93
C GLN A 211 -13.91 3.55 -5.59
N PHE A 212 -13.77 3.83 -6.89
CA PHE A 212 -12.55 3.58 -7.65
C PHE A 212 -12.14 4.82 -8.43
N HIS A 213 -10.89 5.22 -8.28
CA HIS A 213 -10.31 6.37 -8.96
C HIS A 213 -9.00 6.00 -9.64
N VAL A 214 -8.83 6.49 -10.86
CA VAL A 214 -7.59 6.37 -11.62
C VAL A 214 -6.97 7.75 -11.78
N ILE A 215 -5.71 7.88 -11.37
CA ILE A 215 -4.93 9.11 -11.53
C ILE A 215 -4.08 8.96 -12.80
N ASN A 216 -4.32 9.83 -13.78
CA ASN A 216 -3.51 9.87 -14.99
C ASN A 216 -2.11 10.42 -14.70
N ARG A 217 -1.12 10.06 -15.52
CA ARG A 217 0.28 10.48 -15.38
C ARG A 217 0.93 10.05 -14.05
N ALA A 218 0.46 8.96 -13.47
CA ALA A 218 0.99 8.38 -12.25
C ALA A 218 1.23 6.87 -12.42
N GLY A 219 2.33 6.40 -11.86
CA GLY A 219 2.68 4.99 -11.70
C GLY A 219 2.21 4.43 -10.35
N ALA A 220 3.07 3.65 -9.70
CA ALA A 220 2.77 3.03 -8.42
C ALA A 220 2.76 4.00 -7.22
N LEU A 221 3.23 5.24 -7.39
CA LEU A 221 3.33 6.25 -6.34
C LEU A 221 2.47 7.49 -6.64
N PRO A 222 1.14 7.35 -6.90
CA PRO A 222 0.29 8.46 -7.34
C PRO A 222 0.23 9.62 -6.35
N PHE A 223 0.45 9.37 -5.08
CA PHE A 223 0.51 10.39 -4.02
C PHE A 223 1.78 11.26 -4.09
N ARG A 224 2.81 10.82 -4.80
CA ARG A 224 4.03 11.60 -5.04
C ARG A 224 4.08 12.23 -6.42
N GLU A 225 3.52 11.54 -7.40
CA GLU A 225 3.58 11.95 -8.81
C GLU A 225 2.53 13.01 -9.13
N GLU A 226 1.33 12.87 -8.61
CA GLU A 226 0.19 13.78 -8.78
C GLU A 226 -0.45 14.10 -7.41
N PRO A 227 0.29 14.72 -6.46
CA PRO A 227 -0.16 14.88 -5.07
C PRO A 227 -1.44 15.70 -4.94
N ALA A 228 -1.65 16.72 -5.77
CA ALA A 228 -2.86 17.54 -5.74
C ALA A 228 -4.11 16.72 -6.07
N ALA A 229 -4.08 15.92 -7.15
CA ALA A 229 -5.16 15.05 -7.54
C ALA A 229 -5.41 13.97 -6.48
N PHE A 230 -4.34 13.36 -5.95
CA PHE A 230 -4.43 12.37 -4.90
C PHE A 230 -5.12 12.90 -3.64
N HIS A 231 -4.69 14.06 -3.14
CA HIS A 231 -5.28 14.66 -1.95
C HIS A 231 -6.71 15.11 -2.15
N GLN A 232 -7.06 15.65 -3.33
CA GLN A 232 -8.44 16.01 -3.65
C GLN A 232 -9.38 14.80 -3.61
N ILE A 233 -8.97 13.70 -4.24
CA ILE A 233 -9.74 12.45 -4.28
C ILE A 233 -9.90 11.87 -2.86
N LEU A 234 -8.82 11.83 -2.09
CA LEU A 234 -8.82 11.31 -0.74
C LEU A 234 -9.70 12.13 0.21
N SER A 235 -9.62 13.48 0.13
CA SER A 235 -10.41 14.38 0.95
C SER A 235 -11.90 14.29 0.63
N ALA A 236 -12.27 14.28 -0.66
CA ALA A 236 -13.66 14.14 -1.08
C ALA A 236 -14.30 12.83 -0.56
N PHE A 237 -13.55 11.73 -0.59
CA PHE A 237 -14.02 10.48 -0.01
C PHE A 237 -14.20 10.58 1.51
N ALA A 238 -13.23 11.15 2.21
CA ALA A 238 -13.28 11.29 3.66
C ALA A 238 -14.44 12.18 4.13
N GLU A 239 -14.76 13.25 3.41
CA GLU A 239 -15.91 14.12 3.67
C GLU A 239 -17.24 13.41 3.42
N GLY A 240 -17.31 12.55 2.40
CA GLY A 240 -18.51 11.79 2.06
C GLY A 240 -18.88 10.65 3.02
N ILE A 241 -17.97 10.28 3.93
CA ILE A 241 -18.16 9.20 4.92
C ILE A 241 -18.20 9.70 6.36
N ALA A 242 -18.07 11.02 6.59
CA ALA A 242 -18.03 11.67 7.90
C ALA A 242 -19.40 11.70 8.63
#